data_9973a6d7e1ebeda5f3d7cecf285b5801
#
_entry.id   9973a6d7e1ebeda5f3d7cecf285b5801
#
_cell.length_a   1.000
_cell.length_b   1.000
_cell.length_c   1.000
_cell.angle_alpha   90.00
_cell.angle_beta   90.00
_cell.angle_gamma   90.00
#
_symmetry.space_group_name_H-M   'P 1'
#
loop_
_entity.id
_entity.type
_entity.pdbx_description
1 polymer ?
#
loop_
_entity_poly.entity_id
_entity_poly.type
_entity_poly.pdbx_seq_one_letter_code
_entity_poly.pdbx_strand_id
1 'polypeptide(L)'
;WPFLLSDKVYRFNQPFTEKESNEKYLISLSFSQEKGLSVPAGFVSGQNIYNLFSELTIGFHDSIPFRDLPIPFACVSANMIDGKEVVMDKGRLPLAMRARMAIPGVFAPVTIDRMVLVDGGISNNFPVDVAKNMGAEITIGVDLSTGLKDEKGLDNIMGIVDQLTAFMGMKSYENNKAMVDLYMNPDLKGFTAASFTAEAIDTMIQRGERVARANWDKIMALKKQIGL
;
A
#
# COMPACT_ATOMS: atom_id res chain seq x y z
N TRP A 1 -2.01 0.28 -16.26
CA TRP A 1 -2.24 -0.30 -14.93
C TRP A 1 -2.19 -1.83 -14.92
N PRO A 2 -2.89 -2.60 -15.81
CA PRO A 2 -2.85 -4.06 -15.77
C PRO A 2 -1.44 -4.65 -15.83
N PHE A 3 -0.51 -3.99 -16.52
CA PHE A 3 0.89 -4.40 -16.59
C PHE A 3 1.61 -4.31 -15.24
N LEU A 4 1.33 -3.27 -14.44
CA LEU A 4 1.95 -3.06 -13.12
C LEU A 4 1.51 -4.11 -12.10
N LEU A 5 0.32 -4.66 -12.25
CA LEU A 5 -0.24 -5.71 -11.40
C LEU A 5 0.08 -7.13 -11.90
N SER A 6 1.03 -7.26 -12.81
CA SER A 6 1.49 -8.53 -13.34
C SER A 6 3.01 -8.60 -13.30
N ASP A 7 3.56 -9.81 -13.31
CA ASP A 7 4.99 -10.04 -13.50
C ASP A 7 5.36 -10.22 -14.97
N LYS A 8 4.45 -9.84 -15.88
CA LYS A 8 4.70 -9.97 -17.32
C LYS A 8 5.84 -9.05 -17.74
N VAL A 9 6.85 -9.63 -18.34
CA VAL A 9 7.92 -8.90 -19.02
C VAL A 9 7.49 -8.64 -20.46
N TYR A 10 7.83 -7.48 -21.03
CA TYR A 10 7.57 -7.22 -22.45
C TYR A 10 8.17 -8.33 -23.30
N ARG A 11 7.32 -8.92 -24.17
CA ARG A 11 7.67 -10.07 -25.04
C ARG A 11 8.96 -9.85 -25.85
N PHE A 12 9.29 -8.60 -26.18
CA PHE A 12 10.54 -8.27 -26.89
C PHE A 12 11.81 -8.43 -26.05
N ASN A 13 11.71 -8.39 -24.72
CA ASN A 13 12.84 -8.49 -23.80
C ASN A 13 13.06 -9.90 -23.26
N GLN A 14 12.26 -10.88 -23.71
CA GLN A 14 12.38 -12.27 -23.28
C GLN A 14 13.12 -13.12 -24.29
N PRO A 15 14.02 -14.03 -23.87
CA PRO A 15 14.59 -15.07 -24.73
C PRO A 15 13.48 -15.94 -25.34
N PHE A 16 13.72 -16.47 -26.54
CA PHE A 16 12.72 -17.25 -27.27
C PHE A 16 12.17 -18.44 -26.48
N THR A 17 13.02 -19.09 -25.67
CA THR A 17 12.67 -20.23 -24.82
C THR A 17 11.74 -19.88 -23.65
N GLU A 18 11.77 -18.64 -23.16
CA GLU A 18 10.88 -18.19 -22.07
C GLU A 18 9.53 -17.68 -22.58
N LYS A 19 9.43 -17.31 -23.86
CA LYS A 19 8.17 -16.84 -24.48
C LYS A 19 7.09 -17.89 -24.51
N GLU A 20 7.43 -19.18 -24.57
CA GLU A 20 6.47 -20.28 -24.61
C GLU A 20 5.97 -20.74 -23.24
N SER A 21 6.78 -20.56 -22.17
CA SER A 21 6.46 -21.09 -20.85
C SER A 21 5.59 -20.18 -19.99
N ASN A 22 5.69 -18.86 -20.19
CA ASN A 22 4.99 -17.87 -19.34
C ASN A 22 3.50 -17.67 -19.62
N GLU A 23 2.99 -18.19 -20.73
CA GLU A 23 1.55 -18.04 -21.07
C GLU A 23 0.66 -19.19 -20.56
N LYS A 24 1.25 -20.27 -20.02
CA LYS A 24 0.50 -21.50 -19.72
C LYS A 24 0.02 -21.66 -18.27
N TYR A 25 0.56 -20.90 -17.31
CA TYR A 25 0.24 -21.15 -15.90
C TYR A 25 -0.07 -19.85 -15.14
N LEU A 26 -1.26 -19.80 -14.55
CA LEU A 26 -1.70 -18.74 -13.63
C LEU A 26 -1.01 -18.82 -12.26
N ILE A 27 -0.50 -20.00 -11.90
CA ILE A 27 0.20 -20.26 -10.63
C ILE A 27 1.40 -21.15 -10.94
N SER A 28 2.61 -20.68 -10.65
CA SER A 28 3.82 -21.49 -10.70
C SER A 28 4.05 -22.13 -9.32
N LEU A 29 3.98 -23.45 -9.26
CA LEU A 29 4.40 -24.21 -8.09
C LEU A 29 5.90 -24.47 -8.22
N SER A 30 6.70 -24.01 -7.26
CA SER A 30 8.12 -24.32 -7.22
C SER A 30 8.38 -25.52 -6.30
N PHE A 31 9.14 -26.47 -6.82
CA PHE A 31 9.63 -27.62 -6.04
C PHE A 31 11.12 -27.42 -5.75
N SER A 32 11.49 -27.42 -4.47
CA SER A 32 12.89 -27.48 -4.07
C SER A 32 13.14 -28.68 -3.19
N GLN A 33 14.34 -29.28 -3.29
CA GLN A 33 14.71 -30.44 -2.48
C GLN A 33 14.70 -30.18 -0.99
N GLU A 34 14.90 -28.91 -0.57
CA GLU A 34 14.94 -28.53 0.84
C GLU A 34 13.56 -28.13 1.41
N LYS A 35 12.65 -27.60 0.57
CA LYS A 35 11.36 -27.04 1.01
C LYS A 35 10.13 -27.78 0.47
N GLY A 36 10.34 -28.80 -0.37
CA GLY A 36 9.25 -29.52 -1.02
C GLY A 36 8.46 -28.65 -2.00
N LEU A 37 7.18 -28.94 -2.15
CA LEU A 37 6.25 -28.19 -2.98
C LEU A 37 5.86 -26.90 -2.24
N SER A 38 6.19 -25.74 -2.80
CA SER A 38 5.84 -24.44 -2.21
C SER A 38 4.86 -23.68 -3.10
N VAL A 39 3.84 -23.09 -2.45
CA VAL A 39 2.91 -22.16 -3.08
C VAL A 39 3.50 -20.75 -2.91
N PRO A 40 3.51 -19.89 -3.94
CA PRO A 40 3.97 -18.51 -3.80
C PRO A 40 3.19 -17.77 -2.71
N ALA A 41 3.89 -16.95 -1.92
CA ALA A 41 3.28 -16.14 -0.86
C ALA A 41 2.41 -14.98 -1.37
N GLY A 42 2.35 -14.78 -2.70
CA GLY A 42 1.52 -13.80 -3.38
C GLY A 42 1.43 -14.15 -4.86
N PHE A 43 0.37 -13.68 -5.54
CA PHE A 43 0.15 -13.94 -6.97
C PHE A 43 1.12 -13.17 -7.87
N VAL A 44 1.65 -12.03 -7.39
CA VAL A 44 2.52 -11.12 -8.16
C VAL A 44 3.75 -10.76 -7.33
N SER A 45 4.94 -10.87 -7.91
CA SER A 45 6.19 -10.46 -7.24
C SER A 45 6.23 -8.94 -7.02
N GLY A 46 5.56 -8.16 -7.88
CA GLY A 46 5.52 -6.71 -7.87
C GLY A 46 6.78 -6.05 -8.42
N GLN A 47 7.56 -6.77 -9.23
CA GLN A 47 8.78 -6.22 -9.85
C GLN A 47 8.48 -5.02 -10.75
N ASN A 48 7.38 -5.06 -11.51
CA ASN A 48 7.00 -3.95 -12.39
C ASN A 48 6.65 -2.68 -11.61
N ILE A 49 6.02 -2.82 -10.44
CA ILE A 49 5.77 -1.69 -9.53
C ILE A 49 7.07 -1.16 -8.93
N TYR A 50 7.96 -2.05 -8.52
CA TYR A 50 9.28 -1.64 -8.02
C TYR A 50 10.08 -0.86 -9.08
N ASN A 51 10.05 -1.31 -10.33
CA ASN A 51 10.70 -0.64 -11.45
C ASN A 51 10.11 0.76 -11.68
N LEU A 52 8.77 0.88 -11.66
CA LEU A 52 8.10 2.18 -11.76
C LEU A 52 8.50 3.12 -10.62
N PHE A 53 8.51 2.64 -9.38
CA PHE A 53 8.94 3.46 -8.25
C PHE A 53 10.40 3.87 -8.38
N SER A 54 11.27 2.97 -8.86
CA SER A 54 12.67 3.28 -9.10
C SER A 54 12.84 4.34 -10.17
N GLU A 55 12.05 4.31 -11.23
CA GLU A 55 12.05 5.33 -12.29
C GLU A 55 11.55 6.69 -11.76
N LEU A 56 10.43 6.71 -11.05
CA LEU A 56 9.84 7.93 -10.50
C LEU A 56 10.70 8.58 -9.40
N THR A 57 11.56 7.82 -8.76
CA THR A 57 12.43 8.28 -7.67
C THR A 57 13.91 8.21 -8.02
N ILE A 58 14.26 8.38 -9.30
CA ILE A 58 15.61 8.17 -9.84
C ILE A 58 16.69 9.01 -9.13
N GLY A 59 16.35 10.16 -8.58
CA GLY A 59 17.26 11.01 -7.80
C GLY A 59 17.48 10.55 -6.35
N PHE A 60 16.77 9.51 -5.88
CA PHE A 60 16.74 9.07 -4.48
C PHE A 60 16.96 7.55 -4.35
N HIS A 61 17.92 7.00 -5.13
CA HIS A 61 18.20 5.55 -5.14
C HIS A 61 19.02 5.06 -3.97
N ASP A 62 19.83 5.94 -3.40
CA ASP A 62 20.68 5.62 -2.26
C ASP A 62 19.85 5.45 -0.98
N SER A 63 20.47 4.87 0.03
CA SER A 63 19.88 4.79 1.36
C SER A 63 19.95 6.16 2.02
N ILE A 64 18.82 6.83 2.12
CA ILE A 64 18.70 8.20 2.66
C ILE A 64 17.67 8.24 3.80
N PRO A 65 17.78 9.21 4.74
CA PRO A 65 16.67 9.56 5.62
C PRO A 65 15.55 10.21 4.80
N PHE A 66 14.32 9.72 4.91
CA PHE A 66 13.21 10.28 4.12
C PHE A 66 12.71 11.63 4.63
N ARG A 67 13.18 12.06 5.81
CA ARG A 67 13.00 13.43 6.30
C ARG A 67 13.74 14.47 5.44
N ASP A 68 14.79 14.04 4.72
CA ASP A 68 15.62 14.90 3.88
C ASP A 68 15.07 15.02 2.44
N LEU A 69 13.97 14.34 2.14
CA LEU A 69 13.23 14.54 0.90
C LEU A 69 12.61 15.96 0.85
N PRO A 70 12.38 16.53 -0.34
CA PRO A 70 11.72 17.83 -0.49
C PRO A 70 10.40 17.94 0.30
N ILE A 71 9.67 16.85 0.43
CA ILE A 71 8.55 16.68 1.35
C ILE A 71 8.91 15.49 2.24
N PRO A 72 9.08 15.69 3.57
CA PRO A 72 9.36 14.61 4.49
C PRO A 72 8.33 13.46 4.36
N PHE A 73 8.83 12.24 4.33
CA PHE A 73 8.02 11.06 4.05
C PHE A 73 8.28 9.94 5.04
N ALA A 74 7.26 9.18 5.35
CA ALA A 74 7.37 7.86 5.96
C ALA A 74 6.26 6.97 5.43
N CYS A 75 6.49 5.67 5.44
CA CYS A 75 5.45 4.68 5.20
C CYS A 75 5.49 3.57 6.25
N VAL A 76 4.35 2.94 6.46
CA VAL A 76 4.17 1.92 7.49
C VAL A 76 4.01 0.56 6.83
N SER A 77 4.75 -0.43 7.31
CA SER A 77 4.60 -1.85 6.98
C SER A 77 4.40 -2.66 8.26
N ALA A 78 4.01 -3.91 8.13
CA ALA A 78 3.96 -4.86 9.22
C ALA A 78 5.00 -5.96 9.01
N ASN A 79 5.75 -6.31 10.05
CA ASN A 79 6.67 -7.44 10.01
C ASN A 79 5.93 -8.73 10.36
N MET A 80 5.85 -9.66 9.41
CA MET A 80 5.14 -10.93 9.57
C MET A 80 5.79 -11.90 10.57
N ILE A 81 7.04 -11.64 10.97
CA ILE A 81 7.75 -12.52 11.91
C ILE A 81 7.27 -12.31 13.35
N ASP A 82 7.02 -11.05 13.73
CA ASP A 82 6.67 -10.67 15.09
C ASP A 82 5.37 -9.85 15.21
N GLY A 83 4.71 -9.58 14.08
CA GLY A 83 3.45 -8.83 14.02
C GLY A 83 3.57 -7.33 14.31
N LYS A 84 4.80 -6.80 14.41
CA LYS A 84 5.01 -5.41 14.79
C LYS A 84 4.91 -4.48 13.59
N GLU A 85 4.46 -3.27 13.89
CA GLU A 85 4.56 -2.14 12.99
C GLU A 85 6.02 -1.78 12.70
N VAL A 86 6.32 -1.48 11.46
CA VAL A 86 7.62 -1.00 10.99
C VAL A 86 7.42 0.31 10.26
N VAL A 87 7.82 1.41 10.90
CA VAL A 87 7.86 2.73 10.26
C VAL A 87 9.13 2.84 9.45
N MET A 88 8.97 2.95 8.14
CA MET A 88 10.08 3.14 7.19
C MET A 88 10.22 4.63 6.90
N ASP A 89 11.20 5.25 7.53
CA ASP A 89 11.56 6.68 7.44
C ASP A 89 12.94 6.90 6.84
N LYS A 90 13.59 5.83 6.39
CA LYS A 90 14.93 5.83 5.78
C LYS A 90 15.14 4.58 4.93
N GLY A 91 16.23 4.56 4.17
CA GLY A 91 16.61 3.44 3.31
C GLY A 91 16.37 3.76 1.84
N ARG A 92 16.20 2.74 1.03
CA ARG A 92 15.87 2.90 -0.39
C ARG A 92 14.38 3.16 -0.57
N LEU A 93 14.04 4.37 -1.01
CA LEU A 93 12.65 4.81 -1.14
C LEU A 93 11.77 3.88 -1.99
N PRO A 94 12.18 3.42 -3.19
CA PRO A 94 11.36 2.48 -3.98
C PRO A 94 11.05 1.19 -3.23
N LEU A 95 12.01 0.69 -2.44
CA LEU A 95 11.86 -0.55 -1.70
C LEU A 95 10.88 -0.40 -0.52
N ALA A 96 10.94 0.72 0.19
CA ALA A 96 10.00 1.05 1.25
C ALA A 96 8.57 1.19 0.70
N MET A 97 8.40 1.90 -0.42
CA MET A 97 7.11 2.01 -1.10
C MET A 97 6.57 0.66 -1.56
N ARG A 98 7.45 -0.21 -2.10
CA ARG A 98 7.06 -1.56 -2.53
C ARG A 98 6.65 -2.44 -1.33
N ALA A 99 7.33 -2.34 -0.19
CA ALA A 99 6.98 -3.08 1.02
C ALA A 99 5.59 -2.65 1.54
N ARG A 100 5.27 -1.34 1.52
CA ARG A 100 3.95 -0.81 1.90
C ARG A 100 2.81 -1.31 0.99
N MET A 101 3.11 -1.68 -0.25
CA MET A 101 2.13 -2.23 -1.19
C MET A 101 2.06 -3.76 -1.17
N ALA A 102 2.77 -4.44 -0.29
CA ALA A 102 2.78 -5.90 -0.21
C ALA A 102 1.50 -6.44 0.46
N ILE A 103 0.35 -6.20 -0.18
CA ILE A 103 -0.96 -6.67 0.29
C ILE A 103 -0.96 -8.21 0.30
N PRO A 104 -1.20 -8.84 1.47
CA PRO A 104 -1.23 -10.30 1.57
C PRO A 104 -2.23 -10.93 0.59
N GLY A 105 -1.81 -11.99 -0.10
CA GLY A 105 -2.61 -12.66 -1.13
C GLY A 105 -2.57 -11.98 -2.50
N VAL A 106 -2.13 -10.72 -2.63
CA VAL A 106 -1.96 -10.03 -3.93
C VAL A 106 -0.48 -9.99 -4.31
N PHE A 107 0.33 -9.37 -3.47
CA PHE A 107 1.75 -9.20 -3.72
C PHE A 107 2.61 -10.03 -2.77
N ALA A 108 3.75 -10.50 -3.28
CA ALA A 108 4.75 -11.16 -2.45
C ALA A 108 5.29 -10.20 -1.38
N PRO A 109 5.53 -10.68 -0.15
CA PRO A 109 6.21 -9.93 0.90
C PRO A 109 7.58 -9.43 0.46
N VAL A 110 8.06 -8.36 1.09
CA VAL A 110 9.40 -7.80 0.84
C VAL A 110 10.30 -8.10 2.03
N THR A 111 11.47 -8.68 1.77
CA THR A 111 12.46 -8.92 2.83
C THR A 111 13.45 -7.77 2.91
N ILE A 112 13.51 -7.10 4.06
CA ILE A 112 14.46 -6.03 4.37
C ILE A 112 15.06 -6.32 5.75
N ASP A 113 16.38 -6.37 5.89
CA ASP A 113 17.09 -6.56 7.16
C ASP A 113 16.56 -7.74 8.00
N ARG A 114 16.32 -8.89 7.38
CA ARG A 114 15.72 -10.10 7.95
C ARG A 114 14.26 -9.95 8.41
N MET A 115 13.63 -8.82 8.20
CA MET A 115 12.19 -8.65 8.39
C MET A 115 11.45 -9.08 7.13
N VAL A 116 10.32 -9.74 7.28
CA VAL A 116 9.39 -10.09 6.20
C VAL A 116 8.22 -9.10 6.25
N LEU A 117 8.31 -8.08 5.39
CA LEU A 117 7.39 -6.94 5.41
C LEU A 117 6.21 -7.15 4.46
N VAL A 118 5.04 -6.83 4.96
CA VAL A 118 3.79 -6.75 4.22
C VAL A 118 3.15 -5.37 4.41
N ASP A 119 2.03 -5.14 3.73
CA ASP A 119 1.24 -3.91 3.86
C ASP A 119 0.95 -3.58 5.33
N GLY A 120 1.18 -2.32 5.70
CA GLY A 120 0.99 -1.83 7.07
C GLY A 120 -0.47 -1.73 7.50
N GLY A 121 -1.44 -1.93 6.60
CA GLY A 121 -2.85 -1.95 6.93
C GLY A 121 -3.22 -2.96 8.02
N ILE A 122 -2.39 -4.01 8.18
CA ILE A 122 -2.54 -5.01 9.26
C ILE A 122 -2.32 -4.40 10.65
N SER A 123 -1.40 -3.44 10.78
CA SER A 123 -1.00 -2.86 12.06
C SER A 123 -1.50 -1.42 12.23
N ASN A 124 -1.32 -0.57 11.21
CA ASN A 124 -1.63 0.85 11.26
C ASN A 124 -1.97 1.38 9.85
N ASN A 125 -3.25 1.32 9.49
CA ASN A 125 -3.72 1.75 8.17
C ASN A 125 -3.97 3.26 8.06
N PHE A 126 -4.01 3.97 9.19
CA PHE A 126 -4.26 5.41 9.26
C PHE A 126 -3.26 6.08 10.22
N PRO A 127 -1.96 6.19 9.84
CA PRO A 127 -0.84 6.45 10.73
C PRO A 127 -0.68 7.94 11.09
N VAL A 128 -1.66 8.55 11.74
CA VAL A 128 -1.63 9.93 12.23
C VAL A 128 -0.59 10.10 13.33
N ASP A 129 -0.44 9.10 14.19
CA ASP A 129 0.60 9.05 15.24
C ASP A 129 2.00 9.13 14.65
N VAL A 130 2.26 8.44 13.53
CA VAL A 130 3.54 8.53 12.82
C VAL A 130 3.79 9.94 12.30
N ALA A 131 2.80 10.58 11.68
CA ALA A 131 2.92 11.95 11.21
C ALA A 131 3.20 12.93 12.37
N LYS A 132 2.51 12.79 13.49
CA LYS A 132 2.76 13.60 14.69
C LYS A 132 4.15 13.35 15.28
N ASN A 133 4.61 12.11 15.31
CA ASN A 133 5.97 11.77 15.75
C ASN A 133 7.06 12.32 14.80
N MET A 134 6.74 12.55 13.53
CA MET A 134 7.60 13.25 12.57
C MET A 134 7.64 14.78 12.78
N GLY A 135 6.82 15.31 13.69
CA GLY A 135 6.76 16.73 14.01
C GLY A 135 5.59 17.49 13.38
N ALA A 136 4.59 16.81 12.83
CA ALA A 136 3.42 17.48 12.29
C ALA A 136 2.57 18.10 13.42
N GLU A 137 2.44 19.41 13.41
CA GLU A 137 1.59 20.17 14.35
C GLU A 137 0.11 20.05 13.98
N ILE A 138 -0.19 20.03 12.68
CA ILE A 138 -1.54 19.86 12.12
C ILE A 138 -1.53 18.65 11.19
N THR A 139 -2.54 17.82 11.32
CA THR A 139 -2.70 16.60 10.52
C THR A 139 -4.00 16.62 9.72
N ILE A 140 -3.88 16.36 8.41
CA ILE A 140 -5.02 16.13 7.52
C ILE A 140 -4.99 14.65 7.14
N GLY A 141 -5.97 13.89 7.61
CA GLY A 141 -6.05 12.46 7.34
C GLY A 141 -7.08 12.15 6.26
N VAL A 142 -6.64 11.46 5.20
CA VAL A 142 -7.53 10.94 4.16
C VAL A 142 -7.65 9.44 4.37
N ASP A 143 -8.79 9.01 4.85
CA ASP A 143 -9.09 7.62 5.11
C ASP A 143 -9.80 6.99 3.90
N LEU A 144 -9.19 5.96 3.34
CA LEU A 144 -9.71 5.23 2.19
C LEU A 144 -10.46 3.95 2.59
N SER A 145 -10.64 3.69 3.89
CA SER A 145 -11.36 2.52 4.36
C SER A 145 -12.85 2.62 4.03
N THR A 146 -13.44 1.49 3.67
CA THR A 146 -14.88 1.36 3.39
C THR A 146 -15.66 0.80 4.58
N GLY A 147 -15.01 0.68 5.75
CA GLY A 147 -15.56 0.00 6.93
C GLY A 147 -15.48 -1.53 6.82
N LEU A 148 -16.13 -2.20 7.76
CA LEU A 148 -16.20 -3.66 7.76
C LEU A 148 -17.12 -4.15 6.65
N LYS A 149 -16.79 -5.31 6.08
CA LYS A 149 -17.57 -5.96 5.04
C LYS A 149 -18.81 -6.63 5.63
N ASP A 150 -19.86 -6.65 4.86
CA ASP A 150 -21.06 -7.44 5.11
C ASP A 150 -20.87 -8.92 4.63
N GLU A 151 -21.90 -9.74 4.78
CA GLU A 151 -21.91 -11.13 4.38
C GLU A 151 -21.49 -11.32 2.90
N LYS A 152 -21.96 -10.45 2.01
CA LYS A 152 -21.64 -10.52 0.57
C LYS A 152 -20.18 -10.19 0.26
N GLY A 153 -19.55 -9.36 1.08
CA GLY A 153 -18.13 -9.03 0.96
C GLY A 153 -17.18 -10.12 1.48
N LEU A 154 -17.72 -11.16 2.14
CA LEU A 154 -16.96 -12.27 2.74
C LEU A 154 -17.11 -13.59 1.98
N ASP A 155 -17.62 -13.55 0.78
CA ASP A 155 -17.85 -14.71 -0.08
C ASP A 155 -16.57 -15.26 -0.75
N ASN A 156 -15.45 -14.58 -0.60
CA ASN A 156 -14.17 -14.96 -1.19
C ASN A 156 -12.98 -14.73 -0.23
N ILE A 157 -11.87 -15.41 -0.50
CA ILE A 157 -10.65 -15.37 0.35
C ILE A 157 -10.12 -13.94 0.54
N MET A 158 -10.14 -13.13 -0.52
CA MET A 158 -9.65 -11.74 -0.43
C MET A 158 -10.52 -10.90 0.50
N GLY A 159 -11.84 -11.05 0.43
CA GLY A 159 -12.74 -10.39 1.36
C GLY A 159 -12.49 -10.76 2.81
N ILE A 160 -12.22 -12.04 3.08
CA ILE A 160 -11.87 -12.53 4.42
C ILE A 160 -10.52 -11.95 4.88
N VAL A 161 -9.50 -11.93 4.02
CA VAL A 161 -8.18 -11.36 4.33
C VAL A 161 -8.30 -9.86 4.64
N ASP A 162 -9.04 -9.11 3.84
CA ASP A 162 -9.29 -7.69 4.07
C ASP A 162 -9.97 -7.45 5.42
N GLN A 163 -10.98 -8.27 5.75
CA GLN A 163 -11.71 -8.15 7.02
C GLN A 163 -10.81 -8.46 8.23
N LEU A 164 -9.98 -9.50 8.15
CA LEU A 164 -9.01 -9.84 9.20
C LEU A 164 -7.99 -8.71 9.37
N THR A 165 -7.50 -8.14 8.27
CA THR A 165 -6.61 -6.98 8.28
C THR A 165 -7.26 -5.79 8.98
N ALA A 166 -8.53 -5.49 8.67
CA ALA A 166 -9.29 -4.43 9.33
C ALA A 166 -9.45 -4.67 10.83
N PHE A 167 -9.74 -5.90 11.26
CA PHE A 167 -9.84 -6.24 12.69
C PHE A 167 -8.50 -6.06 13.41
N MET A 168 -7.40 -6.49 12.82
CA MET A 168 -6.07 -6.38 13.43
C MET A 168 -5.66 -4.91 13.63
N GLY A 169 -5.92 -4.05 12.65
CA GLY A 169 -5.60 -2.63 12.69
C GLY A 169 -6.62 -1.74 13.43
N MET A 170 -7.76 -2.28 13.87
CA MET A 170 -8.90 -1.48 14.37
C MET A 170 -8.54 -0.58 15.56
N LYS A 171 -7.82 -1.10 16.54
CA LYS A 171 -7.44 -0.33 17.74
C LYS A 171 -6.53 0.86 17.37
N SER A 172 -5.55 0.63 16.52
CA SER A 172 -4.66 1.69 16.01
C SER A 172 -5.46 2.73 15.23
N TYR A 173 -6.35 2.27 14.35
CA TYR A 173 -7.21 3.13 13.55
C TYR A 173 -8.08 4.07 14.41
N GLU A 174 -8.79 3.55 15.42
CA GLU A 174 -9.65 4.37 16.29
C GLU A 174 -8.84 5.41 17.06
N ASN A 175 -7.68 5.03 17.59
CA ASN A 175 -6.79 5.96 18.27
C ASN A 175 -6.31 7.08 17.34
N ASN A 176 -5.88 6.74 16.14
CA ASN A 176 -5.38 7.69 15.15
C ASN A 176 -6.49 8.61 14.63
N LYS A 177 -7.69 8.06 14.45
CA LYS A 177 -8.86 8.84 14.04
C LYS A 177 -9.26 9.89 15.08
N ALA A 178 -9.08 9.58 16.36
CA ALA A 178 -9.34 10.53 17.45
C ALA A 178 -8.30 11.67 17.52
N MET A 179 -7.11 11.47 16.93
CA MET A 179 -5.99 12.43 16.99
C MET A 179 -5.88 13.33 15.76
N VAL A 180 -6.57 13.01 14.67
CA VAL A 180 -6.46 13.78 13.41
C VAL A 180 -7.22 15.12 13.54
N ASP A 181 -6.61 16.20 13.06
CA ASP A 181 -7.21 17.54 13.12
C ASP A 181 -8.29 17.75 12.05
N LEU A 182 -8.09 17.20 10.85
CA LEU A 182 -9.10 17.18 9.80
C LEU A 182 -9.21 15.77 9.19
N TYR A 183 -10.33 15.11 9.45
CA TYR A 183 -10.64 13.80 8.89
C TYR A 183 -11.46 13.91 7.61
N MET A 184 -11.06 13.22 6.56
CA MET A 184 -11.77 13.10 5.29
C MET A 184 -11.86 11.63 4.90
N ASN A 185 -13.08 11.17 4.56
CA ASN A 185 -13.31 9.80 4.09
C ASN A 185 -14.13 9.84 2.79
N PRO A 186 -13.50 9.68 1.62
CA PRO A 186 -14.22 9.50 0.37
C PRO A 186 -15.05 8.22 0.41
N ASP A 187 -16.27 8.26 -0.11
CA ASP A 187 -17.09 7.05 -0.25
C ASP A 187 -16.52 6.18 -1.39
N LEU A 188 -15.77 5.17 -1.01
CA LEU A 188 -15.16 4.20 -1.94
C LEU A 188 -15.90 2.86 -1.96
N LYS A 189 -17.15 2.80 -1.48
CA LYS A 189 -17.98 1.59 -1.57
C LYS A 189 -18.06 1.09 -3.00
N GLY A 190 -17.90 -0.22 -3.18
CA GLY A 190 -17.86 -0.87 -4.48
C GLY A 190 -16.48 -0.93 -5.13
N PHE A 191 -15.47 -0.29 -4.56
CA PHE A 191 -14.07 -0.41 -5.00
C PHE A 191 -13.24 -1.20 -3.98
N THR A 192 -12.20 -1.84 -4.50
CA THR A 192 -11.21 -2.60 -3.72
C THR A 192 -9.80 -2.16 -4.12
N ALA A 193 -8.79 -2.61 -3.39
CA ALA A 193 -7.38 -2.40 -3.75
C ALA A 193 -7.00 -2.97 -5.14
N ALA A 194 -7.85 -3.80 -5.76
CA ALA A 194 -7.68 -4.35 -7.10
C ALA A 194 -8.49 -3.61 -8.19
N SER A 195 -9.16 -2.51 -7.87
CA SER A 195 -9.99 -1.75 -8.81
C SER A 195 -9.14 -0.80 -9.67
N PHE A 196 -8.44 -1.34 -10.69
CA PHE A 196 -7.49 -0.61 -11.52
C PHE A 196 -7.94 -0.35 -12.97
N THR A 197 -9.23 -0.36 -13.25
CA THR A 197 -9.71 0.12 -14.55
C THR A 197 -9.63 1.65 -14.60
N ALA A 198 -9.44 2.23 -15.79
CA ALA A 198 -9.38 3.69 -15.95
C ALA A 198 -10.63 4.37 -15.40
N GLU A 199 -11.82 3.81 -15.66
CA GLU A 199 -13.10 4.31 -15.17
C GLU A 199 -13.20 4.26 -13.64
N ALA A 200 -12.74 3.16 -13.00
CA ALA A 200 -12.70 3.04 -11.55
C ALA A 200 -11.78 4.08 -10.92
N ILE A 201 -10.58 4.27 -11.51
CA ILE A 201 -9.60 5.25 -11.06
C ILE A 201 -10.18 6.66 -11.15
N ASP A 202 -10.74 7.04 -12.30
CA ASP A 202 -11.35 8.36 -12.51
C ASP A 202 -12.48 8.61 -11.50
N THR A 203 -13.32 7.60 -11.26
CA THR A 203 -14.41 7.70 -10.29
C THR A 203 -13.87 7.90 -8.86
N MET A 204 -12.84 7.17 -8.46
CA MET A 204 -12.23 7.32 -7.13
C MET A 204 -11.58 8.70 -6.96
N ILE A 205 -10.90 9.21 -7.97
CA ILE A 205 -10.32 10.56 -7.98
C ILE A 205 -11.41 11.62 -7.80
N GLN A 206 -12.50 11.54 -8.58
CA GLN A 206 -13.63 12.48 -8.47
C GLN A 206 -14.30 12.44 -7.08
N ARG A 207 -14.41 11.26 -6.46
CA ARG A 207 -14.94 11.13 -5.10
C ARG A 207 -14.01 11.78 -4.08
N GLY A 208 -12.69 11.60 -4.21
CA GLY A 208 -11.68 12.28 -3.39
C GLY A 208 -11.74 13.80 -3.52
N GLU A 209 -11.79 14.31 -4.76
CA GLU A 209 -11.91 15.74 -5.03
C GLU A 209 -13.19 16.33 -4.41
N ARG A 210 -14.33 15.64 -4.54
CA ARG A 210 -15.59 16.08 -3.95
C ARG A 210 -15.49 16.27 -2.43
N VAL A 211 -14.87 15.30 -1.73
CA VAL A 211 -14.69 15.38 -0.28
C VAL A 211 -13.72 16.50 0.10
N ALA A 212 -12.63 16.69 -0.63
CA ALA A 212 -11.71 17.80 -0.40
C ALA A 212 -12.40 19.16 -0.60
N ARG A 213 -13.17 19.33 -1.66
CA ARG A 213 -13.96 20.57 -1.90
C ARG A 213 -15.03 20.81 -0.83
N ALA A 214 -15.70 19.76 -0.37
CA ALA A 214 -16.69 19.88 0.72
C ALA A 214 -16.06 20.31 2.06
N ASN A 215 -14.76 20.06 2.25
CA ASN A 215 -14.02 20.49 3.45
C ASN A 215 -13.14 21.72 3.21
N TRP A 216 -13.32 22.44 2.09
CA TRP A 216 -12.43 23.53 1.68
C TRP A 216 -12.31 24.62 2.74
N ASP A 217 -13.41 25.04 3.35
CA ASP A 217 -13.40 26.08 4.39
C ASP A 217 -12.59 25.64 5.63
N LYS A 218 -12.67 24.36 6.00
CA LYS A 218 -11.87 23.82 7.11
C LYS A 218 -10.39 23.79 6.75
N ILE A 219 -10.04 23.39 5.51
CA ILE A 219 -8.65 23.41 5.01
C ILE A 219 -8.11 24.84 5.04
N MET A 220 -8.90 25.81 4.58
CA MET A 220 -8.50 27.23 4.60
C MET A 220 -8.36 27.78 6.02
N ALA A 221 -9.20 27.33 6.96
CA ALA A 221 -9.08 27.69 8.37
C ALA A 221 -7.77 27.16 8.97
N LEU A 222 -7.43 25.90 8.70
CA LEU A 222 -6.13 25.32 9.13
C LEU A 222 -4.96 26.05 8.50
N LYS A 223 -5.01 26.35 7.19
CA LYS A 223 -4.00 27.14 6.50
C LYS A 223 -3.74 28.49 7.20
N LYS A 224 -4.81 29.21 7.55
CA LYS A 224 -4.73 30.48 8.26
C LYS A 224 -4.11 30.33 9.66
N GLN A 225 -4.38 29.22 10.34
CA GLN A 225 -3.84 28.94 11.68
C GLN A 225 -2.32 28.80 11.68
N ILE A 226 -1.73 28.27 10.59
CA ILE A 226 -0.26 28.12 10.42
C ILE A 226 0.39 29.32 9.73
N GLY A 227 -0.34 30.42 9.52
CA GLY A 227 0.21 31.67 8.97
C GLY A 227 0.50 31.66 7.47
N LEU A 228 -0.15 30.76 6.68
CA LEU A 228 -0.01 30.64 5.22
C LEU A 228 -1.22 31.22 4.47
#